data_e5a366294e3f305bfd17ec6d4212490b
#
_entry.id   e5a366294e3f305bfd17ec6d4212490b
#
_cell.length_a   1.000
_cell.length_b   1.000
_cell.length_c   1.000
_cell.angle_alpha   90.00
_cell.angle_beta   90.00
_cell.angle_gamma   90.00
#
_symmetry.space_group_name_H-M   'P 1'
#
loop_
_entity.id
_entity.type
_entity.pdbx_description
1 polymer ?
#
loop_
_entity_poly.entity_id
_entity_poly.type
_entity_poly.pdbx_seq_one_letter_code
_entity_poly.pdbx_strand_id
1 'polypeptide(L)'
;MSLDRSLDKILIIDFGSQFTQLIARRIRELGVFSAIVSHKKIKVKDINNSIKGIILSGGPLNVYEINKYSFDKKILEKGLPVLGICFGHQIISKINGGKVKQSKHREFGLANIFKRNNSLLTKNFFSGKKFTKVWMSHADQVSKLPKKFNVVASSQNSKFAIVENTFKRFYGVQFHPEVTHTEKGKIIIKNFLFLICKIKKNWTVKNQKINLIKEVRAQVNNNKVICALSGGVDSSVVAQLLNKAIGKKLYCIFVNTGLLRKDEEKQVVKTFKKKLKINLIYVNAEKEFLEKLRNISDPEKKRKIIGNLFIKIFERYSRKIKNVKFLAQGTLYPDLIESKSVTGSQTSKIKSHHNVGGLPKKMRLKLVEPLKFLFKDEVRKLGTELNLSEEIISRHPFPGPGLAIRMPGIITKEKINILKEADYYFIKALKEHKLYDKIWQAYAALLPVKTVGVMGDNRTYEYLCLLRAITSEDGMTADFYDFKKTFIQMISN
;
A
#
# COMPACT_ATOMS: atom_id res chain seq x y z
N MET A 1 11.50 -8.54 15.39
CA MET A 1 10.48 -8.71 14.36
C MET A 1 10.29 -10.22 14.18
N SER A 2 9.23 -10.82 14.68
CA SER A 2 8.94 -12.22 14.33
C SER A 2 8.41 -12.19 12.89
N LEU A 3 9.30 -12.36 11.92
CA LEU A 3 8.90 -12.94 10.64
C LEU A 3 8.13 -14.20 11.02
N ASP A 4 6.87 -14.31 10.61
CA ASP A 4 6.10 -15.52 10.88
C ASP A 4 6.94 -16.70 10.42
N ARG A 5 7.47 -17.48 11.40
CA ARG A 5 8.45 -18.52 11.16
C ARG A 5 7.82 -19.73 10.48
N SER A 6 6.51 -19.79 10.39
CA SER A 6 5.78 -20.98 9.93
C SER A 6 5.60 -21.08 8.42
N LEU A 7 5.64 -19.94 7.68
CA LEU A 7 5.43 -19.94 6.23
C LEU A 7 6.72 -19.87 5.44
N ASP A 8 6.84 -20.71 4.42
CA ASP A 8 7.88 -20.56 3.40
C ASP A 8 7.74 -19.20 2.71
N LYS A 9 8.88 -18.51 2.50
CA LYS A 9 8.86 -17.13 2.01
C LYS A 9 10.04 -16.78 1.12
N ILE A 10 9.85 -15.72 0.35
CA ILE A 10 10.92 -15.01 -0.33
C ILE A 10 11.30 -13.79 0.52
N LEU A 11 12.58 -13.67 0.83
CA LEU A 11 13.13 -12.53 1.53
C LEU A 11 13.57 -11.47 0.53
N ILE A 12 13.06 -10.26 0.65
CA ILE A 12 13.47 -9.10 -0.16
C ILE A 12 14.36 -8.22 0.70
N ILE A 13 15.61 -8.07 0.30
CA ILE A 13 16.56 -7.16 0.95
C ILE A 13 16.46 -5.81 0.25
N ASP A 14 16.00 -4.82 1.02
CA ASP A 14 15.71 -3.48 0.53
C ASP A 14 16.93 -2.56 0.64
N PHE A 15 17.37 -2.05 -0.51
CA PHE A 15 18.44 -1.06 -0.63
C PHE A 15 17.91 0.38 -0.86
N GLY A 16 16.62 0.62 -0.60
CA GLY A 16 15.99 1.94 -0.72
C GLY A 16 15.35 2.21 -2.07
N SER A 17 15.02 1.17 -2.85
CA SER A 17 14.29 1.34 -4.09
C SER A 17 12.83 1.73 -3.83
N GLN A 18 12.34 2.71 -4.59
CA GLN A 18 10.91 3.03 -4.63
C GLN A 18 10.03 1.87 -5.11
N PHE A 19 10.61 0.88 -5.82
CA PHE A 19 9.91 -0.27 -6.36
C PHE A 19 9.98 -1.52 -5.46
N THR A 20 10.64 -1.47 -4.31
CA THR A 20 10.77 -2.65 -3.42
C THR A 20 9.41 -3.22 -3.02
N GLN A 21 8.42 -2.36 -2.75
CA GLN A 21 7.07 -2.79 -2.41
C GLN A 21 6.37 -3.48 -3.60
N LEU A 22 6.63 -3.06 -4.83
CA LEU A 22 6.10 -3.70 -6.04
C LEU A 22 6.66 -5.11 -6.22
N ILE A 23 7.96 -5.34 -5.93
CA ILE A 23 8.55 -6.69 -5.94
C ILE A 23 7.76 -7.60 -5.01
N ALA A 24 7.55 -7.17 -3.76
CA ALA A 24 6.79 -7.94 -2.77
C ALA A 24 5.37 -8.23 -3.22
N ARG A 25 4.70 -7.24 -3.79
CA ARG A 25 3.34 -7.35 -4.32
C ARG A 25 3.26 -8.36 -5.46
N ARG A 26 4.17 -8.30 -6.46
CA ARG A 26 4.21 -9.27 -7.56
C ARG A 26 4.40 -10.71 -7.09
N ILE A 27 5.23 -10.93 -6.07
CA ILE A 27 5.42 -12.27 -5.48
C ILE A 27 4.11 -12.75 -4.83
N ARG A 28 3.42 -11.90 -4.08
CA ARG A 28 2.16 -12.22 -3.41
C ARG A 28 0.99 -12.44 -4.37
N GLU A 29 0.94 -11.68 -5.46
CA GLU A 29 0.00 -11.91 -6.56
C GLU A 29 0.17 -13.31 -7.18
N LEU A 30 1.38 -13.87 -7.14
CA LEU A 30 1.67 -15.23 -7.57
C LEU A 30 1.34 -16.29 -6.51
N GLY A 31 0.87 -15.88 -5.33
CA GLY A 31 0.43 -16.76 -4.26
C GLY A 31 1.55 -17.21 -3.31
N VAL A 32 2.64 -16.47 -3.23
CA VAL A 32 3.79 -16.75 -2.36
C VAL A 32 3.97 -15.63 -1.34
N PHE A 33 4.23 -15.98 -0.08
CA PHE A 33 4.52 -14.97 0.94
C PHE A 33 5.90 -14.34 0.72
N SER A 34 5.98 -13.01 0.87
CA SER A 34 7.22 -12.23 0.79
C SER A 34 7.38 -11.31 1.98
N ALA A 35 8.61 -11.13 2.44
CA ALA A 35 8.96 -10.24 3.52
C ALA A 35 10.06 -9.26 3.08
N ILE A 36 9.91 -7.98 3.41
CA ILE A 36 10.88 -6.92 3.13
C ILE A 36 11.67 -6.64 4.40
N VAL A 37 13.00 -6.60 4.27
CA VAL A 37 13.92 -6.23 5.36
C VAL A 37 14.99 -5.29 4.81
N SER A 38 15.27 -4.20 5.52
CA SER A 38 16.35 -3.29 5.14
C SER A 38 17.71 -3.98 5.20
N HIS A 39 18.57 -3.72 4.21
CA HIS A 39 19.95 -4.21 4.16
C HIS A 39 20.78 -3.89 5.43
N LYS A 40 20.44 -2.79 6.13
CA LYS A 40 21.09 -2.38 7.39
C LYS A 40 20.71 -3.26 8.59
N LYS A 41 19.56 -3.94 8.53
CA LYS A 41 18.99 -4.66 9.68
C LYS A 41 19.09 -6.18 9.57
N ILE A 42 19.26 -6.71 8.36
CA ILE A 42 19.36 -8.15 8.13
C ILE A 42 20.72 -8.68 8.58
N LYS A 43 20.70 -9.79 9.28
CA LYS A 43 21.88 -10.52 9.74
C LYS A 43 21.82 -11.98 9.27
N VAL A 44 22.96 -12.64 9.18
CA VAL A 44 23.03 -14.06 8.80
C VAL A 44 22.15 -14.97 9.68
N LYS A 45 22.05 -14.68 10.98
CA LYS A 45 21.20 -15.42 11.93
C LYS A 45 19.69 -15.33 11.64
N ASP A 46 19.27 -14.35 10.85
CA ASP A 46 17.86 -14.18 10.48
C ASP A 46 17.47 -15.09 9.31
N ILE A 47 18.46 -15.69 8.63
CA ILE A 47 18.25 -16.63 7.54
C ILE A 47 17.96 -18.01 8.13
N ASN A 48 16.72 -18.45 7.98
CA ASN A 48 16.25 -19.74 8.48
C ASN A 48 15.60 -20.59 7.37
N ASN A 49 15.22 -21.82 7.68
CA ASN A 49 14.70 -22.80 6.73
C ASN A 49 13.40 -22.39 6.03
N SER A 50 12.66 -21.40 6.54
CA SER A 50 11.46 -20.89 5.89
C SER A 50 11.79 -19.93 4.74
N ILE A 51 13.02 -19.45 4.60
CA ILE A 51 13.45 -18.62 3.48
C ILE A 51 13.88 -19.52 2.33
N LYS A 52 13.16 -19.49 1.21
CA LYS A 52 13.42 -20.35 0.04
C LYS A 52 14.18 -19.62 -1.07
N GLY A 53 14.29 -18.31 -1.00
CA GLY A 53 15.05 -17.50 -1.94
C GLY A 53 15.17 -16.07 -1.45
N ILE A 54 16.12 -15.35 -2.00
CA ILE A 54 16.44 -13.96 -1.65
C ILE A 54 16.33 -13.11 -2.92
N ILE A 55 15.70 -11.93 -2.80
CA ILE A 55 15.72 -10.90 -3.85
C ILE A 55 16.46 -9.69 -3.31
N LEU A 56 17.48 -9.23 -4.02
CA LEU A 56 18.16 -7.96 -3.76
C LEU A 56 17.48 -6.89 -4.62
N SER A 57 16.88 -5.87 -4.00
CA SER A 57 16.16 -4.82 -4.71
C SER A 57 17.09 -3.89 -5.49
N GLY A 58 16.52 -3.02 -6.31
CA GLY A 58 17.17 -1.81 -6.76
C GLY A 58 17.48 -0.85 -5.60
N GLY A 59 18.04 0.32 -5.91
CA GLY A 59 18.30 1.35 -4.91
C GLY A 59 19.03 2.55 -5.50
N PRO A 60 18.98 3.70 -4.81
CA PRO A 60 19.64 4.93 -5.24
C PRO A 60 21.16 4.90 -4.96
N LEU A 61 21.64 3.86 -4.32
CA LEU A 61 23.03 3.71 -3.89
C LEU A 61 23.91 3.33 -5.07
N ASN A 62 25.20 3.63 -4.99
CA ASN A 62 26.17 3.14 -5.96
C ASN A 62 27.04 2.02 -5.37
N VAL A 63 27.44 1.07 -6.21
CA VAL A 63 28.18 -0.13 -5.81
C VAL A 63 29.63 0.16 -5.42
N TYR A 64 30.17 1.32 -5.79
CA TYR A 64 31.54 1.71 -5.42
C TYR A 64 31.67 1.90 -3.91
N GLU A 65 30.60 2.30 -3.25
CA GLU A 65 30.55 2.53 -1.82
C GLU A 65 30.02 1.33 -1.02
N ILE A 66 29.98 0.13 -1.62
CA ILE A 66 29.38 -1.05 -0.98
C ILE A 66 29.97 -1.38 0.41
N ASN A 67 31.24 -1.00 0.64
CA ASN A 67 31.88 -1.18 1.94
C ASN A 67 31.37 -0.22 3.03
N LYS A 68 30.74 0.91 2.61
CA LYS A 68 30.06 1.83 3.53
C LYS A 68 28.66 1.34 3.93
N TYR A 69 28.12 0.34 3.20
CA TYR A 69 26.82 -0.23 3.50
C TYR A 69 26.98 -1.42 4.44
N SER A 70 26.23 -1.40 5.51
CA SER A 70 26.23 -2.46 6.54
C SER A 70 25.52 -3.76 6.07
N PHE A 71 25.68 -4.12 4.78
CA PHE A 71 25.11 -5.35 4.23
C PHE A 71 26.02 -6.54 4.53
N ASP A 72 25.48 -7.53 5.22
CA ASP A 72 26.21 -8.76 5.57
C ASP A 72 26.29 -9.71 4.36
N LYS A 73 27.43 -9.68 3.65
CA LYS A 73 27.68 -10.49 2.44
C LYS A 73 27.58 -11.98 2.68
N LYS A 74 27.81 -12.46 3.92
CA LYS A 74 27.72 -13.88 4.30
C LYS A 74 26.29 -14.44 4.13
N ILE A 75 25.28 -13.57 4.02
CA ILE A 75 23.91 -13.98 3.68
C ILE A 75 23.85 -14.67 2.32
N LEU A 76 24.68 -14.26 1.36
CA LEU A 76 24.74 -14.85 0.02
C LEU A 76 25.45 -16.22 -0.01
N GLU A 77 26.18 -16.56 1.05
CA GLU A 77 26.89 -17.84 1.19
C GLU A 77 25.99 -18.95 1.74
N LYS A 78 24.72 -18.65 2.07
CA LYS A 78 23.76 -19.62 2.62
C LYS A 78 23.22 -20.64 1.59
N GLY A 79 23.69 -20.63 0.35
CA GLY A 79 23.28 -21.59 -0.69
C GLY A 79 21.83 -21.39 -1.20
N LEU A 80 21.16 -20.32 -0.80
CA LEU A 80 19.82 -19.98 -1.28
C LEU A 80 19.90 -19.39 -2.69
N PRO A 81 18.86 -19.57 -3.54
CA PRO A 81 18.75 -18.83 -4.78
C PRO A 81 18.67 -17.33 -4.51
N VAL A 82 19.41 -16.55 -5.29
CA VAL A 82 19.43 -15.09 -5.18
C VAL A 82 19.12 -14.46 -6.54
N LEU A 83 18.14 -13.56 -6.59
CA LEU A 83 17.84 -12.71 -7.74
C LEU A 83 18.19 -11.26 -7.40
N GLY A 84 19.13 -10.68 -8.12
CA GLY A 84 19.45 -9.26 -8.05
C GLY A 84 18.69 -8.47 -9.12
N ILE A 85 18.01 -7.39 -8.72
CA ILE A 85 17.29 -6.48 -9.62
C ILE A 85 18.03 -5.15 -9.63
N CYS A 86 18.42 -4.65 -10.81
CA CYS A 86 19.09 -3.38 -11.02
C CYS A 86 20.34 -3.23 -10.13
N PHE A 87 20.29 -2.45 -9.07
CA PHE A 87 21.38 -2.34 -8.09
C PHE A 87 21.73 -3.70 -7.46
N GLY A 88 20.76 -4.55 -7.16
CA GLY A 88 20.99 -5.91 -6.65
C GLY A 88 21.77 -6.80 -7.62
N HIS A 89 21.57 -6.66 -8.94
CA HIS A 89 22.36 -7.33 -9.98
C HIS A 89 23.82 -6.86 -9.94
N GLN A 90 24.03 -5.54 -9.78
CA GLN A 90 25.36 -4.95 -9.67
C GLN A 90 26.10 -5.42 -8.40
N ILE A 91 25.37 -5.53 -7.28
CA ILE A 91 25.91 -6.08 -6.01
C ILE A 91 26.41 -7.52 -6.20
N ILE A 92 25.55 -8.40 -6.77
CA ILE A 92 25.92 -9.80 -7.02
C ILE A 92 27.19 -9.87 -7.89
N SER A 93 27.24 -9.08 -8.95
CA SER A 93 28.40 -9.04 -9.85
C SER A 93 29.66 -8.57 -9.12
N LYS A 94 29.59 -7.47 -8.35
CA LYS A 94 30.72 -6.90 -7.63
C LYS A 94 31.29 -7.83 -6.56
N ILE A 95 30.40 -8.42 -5.74
CA ILE A 95 30.82 -9.33 -4.64
C ILE A 95 31.52 -10.59 -5.19
N ASN A 96 31.14 -11.06 -6.39
CA ASN A 96 31.74 -12.21 -7.01
C ASN A 96 32.98 -11.92 -7.87
N GLY A 97 33.53 -10.70 -7.83
CA GLY A 97 34.77 -10.31 -8.53
C GLY A 97 34.55 -9.69 -9.91
N GLY A 98 33.34 -9.34 -10.26
CA GLY A 98 33.02 -8.54 -11.45
C GLY A 98 33.34 -7.08 -11.26
N LYS A 99 33.27 -6.30 -12.35
CA LYS A 99 33.46 -4.85 -12.34
C LYS A 99 32.17 -4.14 -12.73
N VAL A 100 31.84 -3.10 -12.00
CA VAL A 100 30.74 -2.16 -12.30
C VAL A 100 31.37 -0.83 -12.64
N LYS A 101 30.84 -0.09 -13.58
CA LYS A 101 31.28 1.26 -13.94
C LYS A 101 30.08 2.13 -14.30
N GLN A 102 30.26 3.42 -14.20
CA GLN A 102 29.30 4.39 -14.70
C GLN A 102 29.14 4.21 -16.23
N SER A 103 27.90 4.14 -16.68
CA SER A 103 27.62 4.01 -18.11
C SER A 103 27.81 5.38 -18.79
N LYS A 104 28.42 5.36 -20.00
CA LYS A 104 28.46 6.53 -20.86
C LYS A 104 27.05 6.89 -21.37
N HIS A 105 26.20 5.88 -21.56
CA HIS A 105 24.80 6.01 -21.96
C HIS A 105 23.92 5.50 -20.83
N ARG A 106 23.35 6.42 -20.06
CA ARG A 106 22.37 6.10 -19.03
C ARG A 106 21.11 5.55 -19.68
N GLU A 107 20.55 4.48 -19.13
CA GLU A 107 19.30 3.88 -19.63
C GLU A 107 18.16 4.20 -18.66
N PHE A 108 17.26 5.09 -19.07
CA PHE A 108 16.01 5.41 -18.38
C PHE A 108 14.85 5.26 -19.35
N GLY A 109 13.85 4.45 -19.00
CA GLY A 109 12.68 4.19 -19.82
C GLY A 109 12.70 2.84 -20.51
N LEU A 110 11.96 2.74 -21.62
CA LEU A 110 11.81 1.50 -22.39
C LEU A 110 13.08 1.18 -23.20
N ALA A 111 13.55 -0.06 -23.07
CA ALA A 111 14.67 -0.58 -23.86
C ALA A 111 14.36 -1.99 -24.36
N ASN A 112 14.94 -2.36 -25.51
CA ASN A 112 14.88 -3.72 -26.04
C ASN A 112 16.02 -4.55 -25.46
N ILE A 113 15.69 -5.73 -24.92
CA ILE A 113 16.70 -6.73 -24.56
C ILE A 113 16.63 -7.92 -25.51
N PHE A 114 17.80 -8.40 -25.91
CA PHE A 114 17.99 -9.45 -26.90
C PHE A 114 18.44 -10.74 -26.22
N LYS A 115 17.75 -11.85 -26.51
CA LYS A 115 18.12 -13.17 -26.00
C LYS A 115 19.49 -13.59 -26.52
N ARG A 116 20.34 -14.10 -25.64
CA ARG A 116 21.67 -14.66 -25.96
C ARG A 116 21.72 -16.16 -25.67
N ASN A 117 21.27 -16.58 -24.51
CA ASN A 117 21.28 -17.98 -24.11
C ASN A 117 19.96 -18.40 -23.46
N ASN A 118 19.72 -19.71 -23.38
CA ASN A 118 18.59 -20.25 -22.67
C ASN A 118 18.84 -20.20 -21.14
N SER A 119 17.79 -19.97 -20.37
CA SER A 119 17.84 -19.99 -18.91
C SER A 119 16.48 -20.37 -18.35
N LEU A 120 16.45 -21.05 -17.20
CA LEU A 120 15.21 -21.28 -16.46
C LEU A 120 14.54 -19.96 -16.06
N LEU A 121 15.33 -18.93 -15.73
CA LEU A 121 14.80 -17.61 -15.36
C LEU A 121 13.99 -16.99 -16.49
N THR A 122 14.42 -17.17 -17.74
CA THR A 122 13.79 -16.57 -18.93
C THR A 122 12.86 -17.51 -19.70
N LYS A 123 12.52 -18.67 -19.15
CA LYS A 123 11.56 -19.61 -19.77
C LYS A 123 10.24 -18.90 -20.08
N ASN A 124 9.83 -18.91 -21.36
CA ASN A 124 8.63 -18.23 -21.88
C ASN A 124 8.62 -16.68 -21.77
N PHE A 125 9.72 -16.05 -21.35
CA PHE A 125 9.79 -14.59 -21.26
C PHE A 125 9.85 -13.94 -22.65
N PHE A 126 10.68 -14.45 -23.53
CA PHE A 126 10.79 -13.95 -24.90
C PHE A 126 9.67 -14.44 -25.83
N SER A 127 8.93 -15.49 -25.46
CA SER A 127 7.78 -16.05 -26.22
C SER A 127 8.09 -16.27 -27.71
N GLY A 128 9.24 -16.86 -28.03
CA GLY A 128 9.69 -17.11 -29.43
C GLY A 128 10.30 -15.91 -30.14
N LYS A 129 10.19 -14.70 -29.58
CA LYS A 129 10.79 -13.50 -30.17
C LYS A 129 12.28 -13.41 -29.83
N LYS A 130 13.06 -12.76 -30.73
CA LYS A 130 14.49 -12.47 -30.48
C LYS A 130 14.72 -11.42 -29.43
N PHE A 131 13.75 -10.53 -29.18
CA PHE A 131 13.83 -9.45 -28.17
C PHE A 131 12.49 -9.22 -27.47
N THR A 132 12.52 -8.48 -26.35
CA THR A 132 11.34 -8.00 -25.61
C THR A 132 11.63 -6.63 -24.99
N LYS A 133 10.59 -5.84 -24.73
CA LYS A 133 10.70 -4.51 -24.13
C LYS A 133 10.72 -4.61 -22.62
N VAL A 134 11.62 -3.86 -21.99
CA VAL A 134 11.76 -3.80 -20.53
C VAL A 134 11.96 -2.35 -20.08
N TRP A 135 11.70 -2.09 -18.82
CA TRP A 135 11.93 -0.79 -18.21
C TRP A 135 13.29 -0.75 -17.54
N MET A 136 14.17 0.09 -18.05
CA MET A 136 15.49 0.38 -17.48
C MET A 136 15.43 1.62 -16.61
N SER A 137 16.22 1.64 -15.55
CA SER A 137 16.38 2.82 -14.66
C SER A 137 17.73 2.75 -13.95
N HIS A 138 18.82 3.00 -14.72
CA HIS A 138 20.16 2.92 -14.18
C HIS A 138 21.16 3.86 -14.85
N ALA A 139 22.11 4.35 -14.04
CA ALA A 139 23.28 5.10 -14.51
C ALA A 139 24.55 4.25 -14.53
N ASP A 140 24.64 3.23 -13.66
CA ASP A 140 25.75 2.30 -13.55
C ASP A 140 25.41 0.96 -14.19
N GLN A 141 26.42 0.27 -14.71
CA GLN A 141 26.26 -1.04 -15.33
C GLN A 141 27.43 -1.97 -15.02
N VAL A 142 27.17 -3.28 -15.04
CA VAL A 142 28.22 -4.28 -15.01
C VAL A 142 29.07 -4.16 -16.28
N SER A 143 30.37 -3.97 -16.12
CA SER A 143 31.32 -3.82 -17.25
C SER A 143 32.18 -5.05 -17.49
N LYS A 144 32.33 -5.91 -16.46
CA LYS A 144 33.00 -7.20 -16.54
C LYS A 144 32.28 -8.19 -15.65
N LEU A 145 31.88 -9.33 -16.21
CA LEU A 145 31.27 -10.42 -15.45
C LEU A 145 32.28 -11.12 -14.55
N PRO A 146 31.84 -11.62 -13.39
CA PRO A 146 32.63 -12.55 -12.60
C PRO A 146 32.86 -13.86 -13.35
N LYS A 147 33.90 -14.61 -12.96
CA LYS A 147 34.14 -15.97 -13.48
C LYS A 147 32.90 -16.87 -13.24
N LYS A 148 32.60 -17.76 -14.18
CA LYS A 148 31.48 -18.72 -14.11
C LYS A 148 30.07 -18.10 -14.16
N PHE A 149 29.95 -16.83 -14.56
CA PHE A 149 28.66 -16.24 -14.90
C PHE A 149 28.43 -16.27 -16.42
N ASN A 150 27.22 -16.63 -16.81
CA ASN A 150 26.77 -16.67 -18.20
C ASN A 150 25.88 -15.47 -18.52
N VAL A 151 26.01 -14.94 -19.75
CA VAL A 151 25.11 -13.91 -20.28
C VAL A 151 23.86 -14.58 -20.83
N VAL A 152 22.69 -14.22 -20.31
CA VAL A 152 21.39 -14.73 -20.81
C VAL A 152 20.74 -13.75 -21.80
N ALA A 153 20.87 -12.44 -21.54
CA ALA A 153 20.39 -11.41 -22.44
C ALA A 153 21.24 -10.13 -22.37
N SER A 154 21.20 -9.33 -23.43
CA SER A 154 21.87 -8.02 -23.51
C SER A 154 20.90 -6.96 -24.03
N SER A 155 21.11 -5.68 -23.69
CA SER A 155 20.53 -4.53 -24.38
C SER A 155 21.54 -3.90 -25.35
N GLN A 156 21.13 -2.86 -26.04
CA GLN A 156 22.05 -2.10 -26.90
C GLN A 156 23.19 -1.47 -26.06
N ASN A 157 22.89 -0.96 -24.89
CA ASN A 157 23.83 -0.25 -24.04
C ASN A 157 24.36 -1.08 -22.85
N SER A 158 23.68 -2.17 -22.48
CA SER A 158 24.11 -3.09 -21.44
C SER A 158 24.35 -4.50 -21.96
N LYS A 159 25.62 -4.89 -22.04
CA LYS A 159 26.03 -6.23 -22.48
C LYS A 159 25.51 -7.34 -21.54
N PHE A 160 25.21 -7.02 -20.30
CA PHE A 160 24.88 -7.95 -19.22
C PHE A 160 23.50 -7.64 -18.60
N ALA A 161 22.47 -7.53 -19.47
CA ALA A 161 21.12 -7.20 -19.05
C ALA A 161 20.46 -8.32 -18.23
N ILE A 162 20.74 -9.59 -18.55
CA ILE A 162 20.39 -10.76 -17.72
C ILE A 162 21.61 -11.66 -17.65
N VAL A 163 21.96 -12.07 -16.43
CA VAL A 163 23.08 -12.98 -16.16
C VAL A 163 22.70 -14.04 -15.15
N GLU A 164 23.41 -15.17 -15.16
CA GLU A 164 23.23 -16.22 -14.17
C GLU A 164 24.52 -16.96 -13.84
N ASN A 165 24.60 -17.48 -12.63
CA ASN A 165 25.51 -18.50 -12.20
C ASN A 165 24.69 -19.63 -11.58
N THR A 166 24.43 -20.68 -12.33
CA THR A 166 23.54 -21.78 -11.90
C THR A 166 24.14 -22.60 -10.77
N PHE A 167 25.47 -22.71 -10.68
CA PHE A 167 26.15 -23.41 -9.60
C PHE A 167 25.94 -22.70 -8.25
N LYS A 168 26.13 -21.37 -8.21
CA LYS A 168 25.88 -20.56 -7.02
C LYS A 168 24.39 -20.21 -6.84
N ARG A 169 23.55 -20.52 -7.83
CA ARG A 169 22.13 -20.15 -7.89
C ARG A 169 21.92 -18.63 -7.85
N PHE A 170 22.81 -17.87 -8.48
CA PHE A 170 22.75 -16.42 -8.57
C PHE A 170 22.24 -15.98 -9.94
N TYR A 171 21.28 -15.07 -9.93
CA TYR A 171 20.60 -14.51 -11.10
C TYR A 171 20.59 -13.00 -10.99
N GLY A 172 20.80 -12.31 -12.10
CA GLY A 172 20.80 -10.85 -12.12
C GLY A 172 20.04 -10.30 -13.33
N VAL A 173 19.21 -9.30 -13.11
CA VAL A 173 18.52 -8.54 -14.15
C VAL A 173 18.79 -7.05 -13.95
N GLN A 174 19.21 -6.34 -15.01
CA GLN A 174 19.53 -4.91 -14.93
C GLN A 174 18.27 -4.04 -14.97
N PHE A 175 17.19 -4.52 -15.56
CA PHE A 175 15.90 -3.88 -15.65
C PHE A 175 14.99 -4.22 -14.47
N HIS A 176 13.82 -3.56 -14.42
CA HIS A 176 12.81 -3.75 -13.38
C HIS A 176 11.67 -4.67 -13.85
N PRO A 177 11.69 -5.99 -13.52
CA PRO A 177 10.63 -6.92 -13.90
C PRO A 177 9.31 -6.71 -13.13
N GLU A 178 9.35 -5.97 -12.01
CA GLU A 178 8.20 -5.71 -11.16
C GLU A 178 7.25 -4.63 -11.68
N VAL A 179 7.74 -3.71 -12.53
CA VAL A 179 6.94 -2.60 -13.05
C VAL A 179 6.09 -3.02 -14.26
N THR A 180 4.96 -2.33 -14.45
CA THR A 180 4.00 -2.62 -15.54
C THR A 180 4.57 -2.40 -16.94
N HIS A 181 5.52 -1.47 -17.07
CA HIS A 181 6.19 -1.14 -18.34
C HIS A 181 7.14 -2.23 -18.85
N THR A 182 7.53 -3.21 -18.01
CA THR A 182 8.29 -4.38 -18.48
C THR A 182 7.33 -5.43 -19.02
N GLU A 183 7.36 -5.62 -20.34
CA GLU A 183 6.56 -6.65 -21.00
C GLU A 183 6.88 -8.02 -20.36
N LYS A 184 5.82 -8.71 -19.88
CA LYS A 184 5.94 -10.04 -19.27
C LYS A 184 6.90 -10.15 -18.06
N GLY A 185 7.27 -9.02 -17.42
CA GLY A 185 8.18 -9.02 -16.26
C GLY A 185 7.75 -9.99 -15.17
N LYS A 186 6.44 -10.18 -14.97
CA LYS A 186 5.87 -11.17 -14.05
C LYS A 186 6.35 -12.60 -14.31
N ILE A 187 6.73 -12.95 -15.56
CA ILE A 187 7.27 -14.29 -15.90
C ILE A 187 8.65 -14.51 -15.26
N ILE A 188 9.52 -13.50 -15.24
CA ILE A 188 10.83 -13.57 -14.56
C ILE A 188 10.65 -13.91 -13.08
N ILE A 189 9.77 -13.17 -12.41
CA ILE A 189 9.48 -13.40 -10.98
C ILE A 189 8.87 -14.80 -10.79
N LYS A 190 7.89 -15.19 -11.62
CA LYS A 190 7.26 -16.51 -11.58
C LYS A 190 8.27 -17.64 -11.72
N ASN A 191 9.20 -17.53 -12.69
CA ASN A 191 10.21 -18.55 -12.93
C ASN A 191 11.21 -18.64 -11.75
N PHE A 192 11.63 -17.49 -11.21
CA PHE A 192 12.45 -17.47 -10.01
C PHE A 192 11.77 -18.19 -8.83
N LEU A 193 10.50 -17.93 -8.58
CA LEU A 193 9.75 -18.56 -7.49
C LEU A 193 9.60 -20.07 -7.67
N PHE A 194 9.07 -20.49 -8.83
CA PHE A 194 8.59 -21.87 -8.99
C PHE A 194 9.58 -22.81 -9.65
N LEU A 195 10.42 -22.32 -10.55
CA LEU A 195 11.41 -23.15 -11.23
C LEU A 195 12.76 -23.18 -10.50
N ILE A 196 13.18 -22.05 -9.93
CA ILE A 196 14.49 -21.90 -9.30
C ILE A 196 14.40 -22.11 -7.78
N CYS A 197 13.53 -21.38 -7.06
CA CYS A 197 13.34 -21.55 -5.62
C CYS A 197 12.50 -22.78 -5.26
N LYS A 198 11.71 -23.31 -6.21
CA LYS A 198 10.80 -24.46 -6.04
C LYS A 198 9.83 -24.26 -4.87
N ILE A 199 9.44 -23.01 -4.59
CA ILE A 199 8.52 -22.67 -3.51
C ILE A 199 7.07 -23.01 -3.90
N LYS A 200 6.30 -23.55 -2.95
CA LYS A 200 4.88 -23.83 -3.15
C LYS A 200 4.02 -22.59 -2.84
N LYS A 201 2.88 -22.47 -3.51
CA LYS A 201 1.90 -21.42 -3.19
C LYS A 201 1.37 -21.62 -1.77
N ASN A 202 1.49 -20.59 -0.93
CA ASN A 202 1.08 -20.62 0.48
C ASN A 202 0.36 -19.34 0.93
N TRP A 203 0.26 -18.34 0.03
CA TRP A 203 -0.32 -17.04 0.31
C TRP A 203 -1.64 -16.87 -0.45
N THR A 204 -2.69 -17.57 0.01
CA THR A 204 -4.05 -17.47 -0.53
C THR A 204 -4.95 -16.73 0.47
N VAL A 205 -5.98 -16.03 -0.02
CA VAL A 205 -6.91 -15.27 0.82
C VAL A 205 -7.59 -16.16 1.87
N LYS A 206 -7.95 -17.39 1.49
CA LYS A 206 -8.56 -18.38 2.40
C LYS A 206 -7.62 -18.73 3.55
N ASN A 207 -6.34 -19.01 3.24
CA ASN A 207 -5.34 -19.33 4.27
C ASN A 207 -5.05 -18.13 5.16
N GLN A 208 -4.97 -16.93 4.58
CA GLN A 208 -4.81 -15.68 5.33
C GLN A 208 -5.93 -15.51 6.35
N LYS A 209 -7.19 -15.63 5.93
CA LYS A 209 -8.36 -15.51 6.82
C LYS A 209 -8.27 -16.46 8.01
N ILE A 210 -7.97 -17.76 7.77
CA ILE A 210 -7.87 -18.78 8.81
C ILE A 210 -6.75 -18.43 9.80
N ASN A 211 -5.55 -18.10 9.28
CA ASN A 211 -4.39 -17.79 10.11
C ASN A 211 -4.61 -16.53 10.94
N LEU A 212 -5.12 -15.45 10.35
CA LEU A 212 -5.39 -14.19 11.06
C LEU A 212 -6.42 -14.38 12.17
N ILE A 213 -7.48 -15.18 11.95
CA ILE A 213 -8.45 -15.51 13.00
C ILE A 213 -7.79 -16.27 14.16
N LYS A 214 -6.92 -17.26 13.86
CA LYS A 214 -6.16 -17.99 14.88
C LYS A 214 -5.23 -17.08 15.68
N GLU A 215 -4.46 -16.24 15.01
CA GLU A 215 -3.53 -15.29 15.63
C GLU A 215 -4.25 -14.30 16.55
N VAL A 216 -5.37 -13.72 16.09
CA VAL A 216 -6.20 -12.82 16.89
C VAL A 216 -6.73 -13.53 18.12
N ARG A 217 -7.26 -14.76 17.99
CA ARG A 217 -7.75 -15.56 19.13
C ARG A 217 -6.66 -15.82 20.16
N ALA A 218 -5.47 -16.23 19.70
CA ALA A 218 -4.33 -16.50 20.57
C ALA A 218 -3.82 -15.23 21.27
N GLN A 219 -3.78 -14.09 20.57
CA GLN A 219 -3.32 -12.82 21.11
C GLN A 219 -4.30 -12.23 22.13
N VAL A 220 -5.60 -12.26 21.83
CA VAL A 220 -6.65 -11.61 22.62
C VAL A 220 -7.12 -12.49 23.78
N ASN A 221 -7.15 -13.80 23.54
CA ASN A 221 -7.66 -14.78 24.51
C ASN A 221 -9.08 -14.37 25.01
N ASN A 222 -9.27 -14.27 26.32
CA ASN A 222 -10.56 -13.94 26.93
C ASN A 222 -10.80 -12.44 27.15
N ASN A 223 -9.92 -11.58 26.67
CA ASN A 223 -10.01 -10.14 26.90
C ASN A 223 -10.92 -9.44 25.87
N LYS A 224 -11.36 -8.22 26.22
CA LYS A 224 -12.11 -7.35 25.33
C LYS A 224 -11.18 -6.51 24.45
N VAL A 225 -11.63 -6.23 23.23
CA VAL A 225 -10.96 -5.41 22.23
C VAL A 225 -11.85 -4.23 21.87
N ILE A 226 -11.27 -3.03 21.81
CA ILE A 226 -11.92 -1.86 21.19
C ILE A 226 -11.33 -1.61 19.80
N CYS A 227 -12.17 -1.15 18.89
CA CYS A 227 -11.79 -0.82 17.52
C CYS A 227 -12.40 0.53 17.13
N ALA A 228 -11.59 1.45 16.63
CA ALA A 228 -12.10 2.66 16.00
C ALA A 228 -12.62 2.32 14.61
N LEU A 229 -13.92 2.47 14.39
CA LEU A 229 -14.57 2.19 13.13
C LEU A 229 -14.78 3.52 12.38
N SER A 230 -14.05 3.72 11.28
CA SER A 230 -14.19 4.91 10.44
C SER A 230 -15.19 4.74 9.29
N GLY A 231 -15.69 3.52 9.06
CA GLY A 231 -16.47 3.19 7.86
C GLY A 231 -15.64 2.98 6.59
N GLY A 232 -14.34 3.24 6.62
CA GLY A 232 -13.42 2.91 5.52
C GLY A 232 -13.14 1.42 5.42
N VAL A 233 -12.62 0.98 4.27
CA VAL A 233 -12.35 -0.43 3.96
C VAL A 233 -11.55 -1.13 5.07
N ASP A 234 -10.41 -0.54 5.48
CA ASP A 234 -9.49 -1.20 6.40
C ASP A 234 -10.09 -1.42 7.78
N SER A 235 -10.70 -0.37 8.36
CA SER A 235 -11.38 -0.48 9.67
C SER A 235 -12.56 -1.45 9.61
N SER A 236 -13.25 -1.54 8.47
CA SER A 236 -14.36 -2.46 8.25
C SER A 236 -13.90 -3.91 8.19
N VAL A 237 -12.79 -4.17 7.50
CA VAL A 237 -12.19 -5.51 7.43
C VAL A 237 -11.65 -5.94 8.78
N VAL A 238 -10.97 -5.05 9.52
CA VAL A 238 -10.53 -5.31 10.91
C VAL A 238 -11.71 -5.66 11.79
N ALA A 239 -12.77 -4.84 11.78
CA ALA A 239 -13.95 -5.06 12.63
C ALA A 239 -14.62 -6.41 12.32
N GLN A 240 -14.78 -6.77 11.05
CA GLN A 240 -15.41 -8.03 10.64
C GLN A 240 -14.52 -9.25 10.94
N LEU A 241 -13.20 -9.13 10.73
CA LEU A 241 -12.25 -10.19 11.09
C LEU A 241 -12.27 -10.46 12.60
N LEU A 242 -12.22 -9.40 13.41
CA LEU A 242 -12.29 -9.49 14.86
C LEU A 242 -13.64 -10.04 15.32
N ASN A 243 -14.74 -9.62 14.70
CA ASN A 243 -16.07 -10.17 14.98
C ASN A 243 -16.12 -11.69 14.77
N LYS A 244 -15.54 -12.20 13.66
CA LYS A 244 -15.39 -13.63 13.39
C LYS A 244 -14.47 -14.35 14.40
N ALA A 245 -13.43 -13.65 14.87
CA ALA A 245 -12.45 -14.23 15.79
C ALA A 245 -12.93 -14.30 17.24
N ILE A 246 -13.50 -13.19 17.76
CA ILE A 246 -13.78 -13.01 19.21
C ILE A 246 -15.23 -12.63 19.53
N GLY A 247 -16.09 -12.43 18.52
CA GLY A 247 -17.52 -12.18 18.67
C GLY A 247 -17.85 -11.02 19.61
N LYS A 248 -18.66 -11.27 20.62
CA LYS A 248 -19.17 -10.27 21.59
C LYS A 248 -18.08 -9.56 22.43
N LYS A 249 -16.81 -10.01 22.37
CA LYS A 249 -15.68 -9.34 23.04
C LYS A 249 -15.17 -8.14 22.27
N LEU A 250 -15.61 -7.94 21.02
CA LEU A 250 -15.31 -6.78 20.19
C LEU A 250 -16.29 -5.65 20.47
N TYR A 251 -15.77 -4.44 20.71
CA TYR A 251 -16.53 -3.19 20.81
C TYR A 251 -16.00 -2.22 19.76
N CYS A 252 -16.84 -1.81 18.80
CA CYS A 252 -16.50 -0.81 17.81
C CYS A 252 -17.04 0.56 18.23
N ILE A 253 -16.23 1.60 18.15
CA ILE A 253 -16.64 2.98 18.41
C ILE A 253 -16.64 3.72 17.08
N PHE A 254 -17.81 4.20 16.65
CA PHE A 254 -18.00 5.02 15.46
C PHE A 254 -18.39 6.44 15.87
N VAL A 255 -17.59 7.41 15.45
CA VAL A 255 -17.77 8.83 15.80
C VAL A 255 -18.29 9.58 14.58
N ASN A 256 -19.49 10.11 14.66
CA ASN A 256 -19.99 11.10 13.72
C ASN A 256 -19.39 12.47 14.05
N THR A 257 -18.53 12.96 13.17
CA THR A 257 -17.83 14.24 13.30
C THR A 257 -18.59 15.39 12.62
N GLY A 258 -19.72 15.11 11.95
CA GLY A 258 -20.40 16.06 11.07
C GLY A 258 -19.73 16.26 9.71
N LEU A 259 -18.52 15.70 9.52
CA LEU A 259 -17.68 15.82 8.32
C LEU A 259 -17.69 14.56 7.43
N LEU A 260 -18.65 13.68 7.66
CA LEU A 260 -18.89 12.48 6.86
C LEU A 260 -19.60 12.82 5.55
N ARG A 261 -19.54 11.90 4.58
CA ARG A 261 -20.37 11.98 3.35
C ARG A 261 -21.86 11.92 3.67
N LYS A 262 -22.67 12.34 2.72
CA LYS A 262 -24.14 12.22 2.84
C LYS A 262 -24.52 10.74 3.10
N ASP A 263 -25.38 10.52 4.10
CA ASP A 263 -25.90 9.22 4.55
C ASP A 263 -24.87 8.17 4.99
N GLU A 264 -23.57 8.50 5.03
CA GLU A 264 -22.52 7.56 5.43
C GLU A 264 -22.72 7.04 6.85
N GLU A 265 -23.12 7.89 7.77
CA GLU A 265 -23.45 7.53 9.15
C GLU A 265 -24.53 6.44 9.20
N LYS A 266 -25.65 6.66 8.52
CA LYS A 266 -26.77 5.71 8.46
C LYS A 266 -26.34 4.36 7.88
N GLN A 267 -25.52 4.40 6.81
CA GLN A 267 -25.00 3.20 6.17
C GLN A 267 -24.10 2.39 7.12
N VAL A 268 -23.17 3.06 7.84
CA VAL A 268 -22.28 2.42 8.80
C VAL A 268 -23.08 1.78 9.93
N VAL A 269 -24.00 2.51 10.55
CA VAL A 269 -24.83 1.98 11.64
C VAL A 269 -25.69 0.81 11.16
N LYS A 270 -26.36 0.92 10.00
CA LYS A 270 -27.15 -0.18 9.42
C LYS A 270 -26.30 -1.42 9.18
N THR A 271 -25.11 -1.26 8.62
CA THR A 271 -24.24 -2.39 8.28
C THR A 271 -23.68 -3.06 9.53
N PHE A 272 -23.02 -2.31 10.38
CA PHE A 272 -22.25 -2.92 11.49
C PHE A 272 -23.15 -3.32 12.66
N LYS A 273 -24.14 -2.53 13.03
CA LYS A 273 -25.05 -2.85 14.12
C LYS A 273 -26.14 -3.84 13.72
N LYS A 274 -26.83 -3.60 12.57
CA LYS A 274 -27.99 -4.42 12.19
C LYS A 274 -27.59 -5.68 11.42
N LYS A 275 -26.77 -5.57 10.33
CA LYS A 275 -26.42 -6.72 9.48
C LYS A 275 -25.34 -7.60 10.13
N LEU A 276 -24.23 -7.02 10.62
CA LEU A 276 -23.09 -7.76 11.16
C LEU A 276 -23.19 -8.04 12.65
N LYS A 277 -24.20 -7.46 13.35
CA LYS A 277 -24.48 -7.64 14.78
C LYS A 277 -23.26 -7.41 15.69
N ILE A 278 -22.43 -6.40 15.33
CA ILE A 278 -21.25 -5.99 16.10
C ILE A 278 -21.71 -5.06 17.23
N ASN A 279 -21.08 -5.15 18.41
CA ASN A 279 -21.29 -4.21 19.50
C ASN A 279 -20.77 -2.83 19.08
N LEU A 280 -21.64 -2.03 18.46
CA LEU A 280 -21.34 -0.70 17.94
C LEU A 280 -21.78 0.38 18.93
N ILE A 281 -20.83 1.17 19.42
CA ILE A 281 -21.05 2.39 20.17
C ILE A 281 -21.02 3.54 19.18
N TYR A 282 -22.20 4.11 18.90
CA TYR A 282 -22.34 5.30 18.07
C TYR A 282 -22.22 6.55 18.93
N VAL A 283 -21.36 7.48 18.50
CA VAL A 283 -21.12 8.75 19.16
C VAL A 283 -21.40 9.89 18.19
N ASN A 284 -22.43 10.67 18.47
CA ASN A 284 -22.65 11.94 17.75
C ASN A 284 -21.83 13.05 18.41
N ALA A 285 -20.80 13.51 17.74
CA ALA A 285 -19.89 14.55 18.18
C ALA A 285 -19.85 15.75 17.21
N GLU A 286 -20.79 15.83 16.27
CA GLU A 286 -20.83 16.89 15.25
C GLU A 286 -20.64 18.28 15.85
N LYS A 287 -21.44 18.64 16.88
CA LYS A 287 -21.34 19.95 17.53
C LYS A 287 -19.94 20.24 18.06
N GLU A 288 -19.32 19.26 18.78
CA GLU A 288 -18.00 19.40 19.39
C GLU A 288 -16.90 19.60 18.34
N PHE A 289 -16.99 18.90 17.18
CA PHE A 289 -16.03 19.07 16.07
C PHE A 289 -16.20 20.43 15.39
N LEU A 290 -17.41 20.84 15.05
CA LEU A 290 -17.67 22.09 14.34
C LEU A 290 -17.29 23.32 15.19
N GLU A 291 -17.55 23.29 16.49
CA GLU A 291 -17.10 24.35 17.41
C GLU A 291 -15.57 24.49 17.45
N LYS A 292 -14.84 23.37 17.52
CA LYS A 292 -13.37 23.40 17.55
C LYS A 292 -12.74 23.77 16.20
N LEU A 293 -13.44 23.60 15.11
CA LEU A 293 -13.01 23.99 13.75
C LEU A 293 -13.43 25.39 13.35
N ARG A 294 -14.21 26.07 14.18
CA ARG A 294 -14.68 27.45 13.92
C ARG A 294 -13.49 28.37 13.67
N ASN A 295 -13.53 29.15 12.60
CA ASN A 295 -12.49 30.09 12.17
C ASN A 295 -11.11 29.47 11.86
N ILE A 296 -11.01 28.15 11.68
CA ILE A 296 -9.78 27.49 11.27
C ILE A 296 -9.78 27.33 9.75
N SER A 297 -8.85 27.99 9.07
CA SER A 297 -8.67 27.92 7.61
C SER A 297 -7.55 26.95 7.20
N ASP A 298 -6.46 26.89 7.97
CA ASP A 298 -5.29 26.07 7.65
C ASP A 298 -5.59 24.56 7.68
N PRO A 299 -5.30 23.83 6.61
CA PRO A 299 -5.66 22.41 6.50
C PRO A 299 -4.88 21.52 7.49
N GLU A 300 -3.65 21.88 7.85
CA GLU A 300 -2.87 21.10 8.79
C GLU A 300 -3.35 21.31 10.24
N LYS A 301 -3.77 22.54 10.60
CA LYS A 301 -4.40 22.82 11.88
C LYS A 301 -5.74 22.07 11.98
N LYS A 302 -6.59 22.10 10.92
CA LYS A 302 -7.83 21.29 10.88
C LYS A 302 -7.56 19.83 11.16
N ARG A 303 -6.59 19.25 10.47
CA ARG A 303 -6.23 17.85 10.61
C ARG A 303 -5.79 17.50 12.04
N LYS A 304 -4.95 18.34 12.66
CA LYS A 304 -4.49 18.15 14.04
C LYS A 304 -5.64 18.25 15.05
N ILE A 305 -6.52 19.24 14.90
CA ILE A 305 -7.69 19.42 15.77
C ILE A 305 -8.61 18.20 15.68
N ILE A 306 -8.94 17.77 14.47
CA ILE A 306 -9.81 16.60 14.24
C ILE A 306 -9.18 15.34 14.84
N GLY A 307 -7.90 15.09 14.59
CA GLY A 307 -7.21 13.93 15.14
C GLY A 307 -7.18 13.92 16.67
N ASN A 308 -6.83 15.04 17.30
CA ASN A 308 -6.78 15.15 18.75
C ASN A 308 -8.15 14.99 19.41
N LEU A 309 -9.19 15.57 18.79
CA LEU A 309 -10.54 15.47 19.32
C LEU A 309 -11.09 14.06 19.19
N PHE A 310 -10.85 13.42 18.04
CA PHE A 310 -11.21 12.01 17.82
C PHE A 310 -10.59 11.10 18.89
N ILE A 311 -9.30 11.28 19.20
CA ILE A 311 -8.60 10.51 20.23
C ILE A 311 -9.25 10.73 21.60
N LYS A 312 -9.54 11.98 21.98
CA LYS A 312 -10.18 12.30 23.26
C LYS A 312 -11.56 11.66 23.40
N ILE A 313 -12.36 11.70 22.34
CA ILE A 313 -13.69 11.09 22.34
C ILE A 313 -13.56 9.57 22.43
N PHE A 314 -12.67 8.98 21.62
CA PHE A 314 -12.40 7.54 21.65
C PHE A 314 -11.98 7.08 23.06
N GLU A 315 -11.07 7.78 23.73
CA GLU A 315 -10.67 7.50 25.10
C GLU A 315 -11.85 7.60 26.11
N ARG A 316 -12.66 8.66 25.98
CA ARG A 316 -13.83 8.88 26.84
C ARG A 316 -14.79 7.68 26.80
N TYR A 317 -15.04 7.14 25.62
CA TYR A 317 -15.94 6.00 25.44
C TYR A 317 -15.27 4.66 25.73
N SER A 318 -13.99 4.51 25.47
CA SER A 318 -13.25 3.29 25.78
C SER A 318 -13.19 3.01 27.28
N ARG A 319 -13.06 4.05 28.11
CA ARG A 319 -13.05 3.94 29.58
C ARG A 319 -14.38 3.42 30.18
N LYS A 320 -15.50 3.58 29.45
CA LYS A 320 -16.80 3.06 29.87
C LYS A 320 -16.93 1.55 29.70
N ILE A 321 -16.02 0.91 28.96
CA ILE A 321 -16.05 -0.52 28.71
C ILE A 321 -15.12 -1.22 29.70
N LYS A 322 -15.68 -1.95 30.67
CA LYS A 322 -14.90 -2.69 31.68
C LYS A 322 -14.06 -3.80 31.03
N ASN A 323 -12.85 -4.02 31.55
CA ASN A 323 -11.92 -5.12 31.15
C ASN A 323 -11.44 -5.08 29.70
N VAL A 324 -11.27 -3.89 29.11
CA VAL A 324 -10.60 -3.72 27.82
C VAL A 324 -9.09 -3.76 28.01
N LYS A 325 -8.41 -4.64 27.28
CA LYS A 325 -6.95 -4.73 27.30
C LYS A 325 -6.30 -4.46 25.94
N PHE A 326 -7.08 -4.46 24.86
CA PHE A 326 -6.55 -4.34 23.51
C PHE A 326 -7.26 -3.24 22.70
N LEU A 327 -6.46 -2.59 21.84
CA LEU A 327 -6.92 -1.68 20.80
C LEU A 327 -6.61 -2.26 19.44
N ALA A 328 -7.61 -2.38 18.58
CA ALA A 328 -7.44 -2.82 17.21
C ALA A 328 -7.19 -1.66 16.26
N GLN A 329 -6.22 -1.81 15.38
CA GLN A 329 -5.87 -0.84 14.35
C GLN A 329 -5.77 -1.49 12.96
N GLY A 330 -6.14 -0.72 11.94
CA GLY A 330 -6.07 -1.12 10.53
C GLY A 330 -4.74 -0.78 9.88
N THR A 331 -3.62 -0.89 10.58
CA THR A 331 -2.28 -0.71 10.03
C THR A 331 -2.04 -1.69 8.89
N LEU A 332 -1.54 -1.21 7.76
CA LEU A 332 -1.22 -2.01 6.58
C LEU A 332 0.29 -2.24 6.43
N TYR A 333 0.67 -3.13 5.52
CA TYR A 333 2.07 -3.45 5.30
C TYR A 333 2.90 -2.25 4.80
N PRO A 334 2.43 -1.39 3.88
CA PRO A 334 3.13 -0.16 3.52
C PRO A 334 3.39 0.75 4.72
N ASP A 335 2.40 0.94 5.61
CA ASP A 335 2.55 1.78 6.81
C ASP A 335 3.66 1.25 7.73
N LEU A 336 3.75 -0.10 7.85
CA LEU A 336 4.76 -0.76 8.67
C LEU A 336 6.17 -0.61 8.08
N ILE A 337 6.32 -0.65 6.76
CA ILE A 337 7.61 -0.47 6.07
C ILE A 337 8.08 0.97 6.22
N GLU A 338 7.20 1.92 5.91
CA GLU A 338 7.50 3.35 5.97
C GLU A 338 7.85 3.81 7.38
N SER A 339 7.13 3.35 8.41
CA SER A 339 7.44 3.67 9.81
C SER A 339 8.82 3.17 10.27
N LYS A 340 9.38 2.16 9.60
CA LYS A 340 10.70 1.59 9.89
C LYS A 340 11.85 2.15 9.07
N SER A 341 11.54 2.79 7.95
CA SER A 341 12.54 3.45 7.07
C SER A 341 12.99 4.82 7.58
N VAL A 342 12.43 5.31 8.70
CA VAL A 342 12.77 6.60 9.30
C VAL A 342 14.19 6.62 9.85
N THR A 343 15.16 6.70 8.93
CA THR A 343 16.49 7.23 9.15
C THR A 343 16.92 7.93 7.87
N GLY A 344 16.57 9.20 7.73
CA GLY A 344 17.32 10.13 6.88
C GLY A 344 16.68 10.69 5.62
N SER A 345 15.39 10.52 5.33
CA SER A 345 14.77 11.24 4.21
C SER A 345 13.63 12.17 4.66
N GLN A 346 13.54 13.36 4.03
CA GLN A 346 12.49 14.36 4.29
C GLN A 346 11.05 13.84 4.05
N THR A 347 10.88 12.72 3.34
CA THR A 347 9.60 12.05 3.10
C THR A 347 8.99 11.43 4.37
N SER A 348 9.79 11.19 5.41
CA SER A 348 9.33 10.64 6.69
C SER A 348 8.42 11.56 7.49
N LYS A 349 8.46 12.89 7.24
CA LYS A 349 7.56 13.85 7.90
C LYS A 349 6.13 13.85 7.34
N ILE A 350 5.91 13.33 6.14
CA ILE A 350 4.61 13.42 5.46
C ILE A 350 3.59 12.39 5.98
N LYS A 351 4.04 11.26 6.53
CA LYS A 351 3.16 10.15 6.93
C LYS A 351 3.14 9.78 8.43
N SER A 352 3.58 10.66 9.32
CA SER A 352 3.35 10.50 10.77
C SER A 352 1.85 10.45 11.17
N HIS A 353 0.96 10.36 10.20
CA HIS A 353 -0.46 10.65 10.29
C HIS A 353 -1.40 9.46 10.18
N HIS A 354 -0.90 8.29 9.78
CA HIS A 354 -1.68 7.06 9.87
C HIS A 354 -1.44 6.41 11.23
N ASN A 355 -2.30 6.70 12.19
CA ASN A 355 -2.61 5.99 13.46
C ASN A 355 -1.45 5.35 14.30
N VAL A 356 -0.21 5.30 13.83
CA VAL A 356 0.88 4.58 14.49
C VAL A 356 1.55 5.41 15.61
N GLY A 357 1.37 6.74 15.60
CA GLY A 357 2.00 7.63 16.57
C GLY A 357 1.05 8.50 17.39
N GLY A 358 -0.26 8.44 17.11
CA GLY A 358 -1.26 9.38 17.66
C GLY A 358 -1.99 8.94 18.92
N LEU A 359 -1.77 7.71 19.38
CA LEU A 359 -2.41 7.26 20.62
C LEU A 359 -1.68 7.84 21.83
N PRO A 360 -2.41 8.36 22.82
CA PRO A 360 -1.81 8.89 24.02
C PRO A 360 -1.00 7.80 24.72
N LYS A 361 0.22 8.10 25.12
CA LYS A 361 1.10 7.24 25.93
C LYS A 361 0.44 6.77 27.24
N LYS A 362 -0.65 7.40 27.64
CA LYS A 362 -1.45 7.08 28.84
C LYS A 362 -2.42 5.91 28.65
N MET A 363 -2.75 5.49 27.41
CA MET A 363 -3.58 4.30 27.20
C MET A 363 -2.71 3.05 27.29
N ARG A 364 -2.83 2.32 28.41
CA ARG A 364 -2.14 1.02 28.68
C ARG A 364 -2.73 -0.15 27.86
N LEU A 365 -3.25 0.10 26.64
CA LEU A 365 -3.83 -0.94 25.79
C LEU A 365 -2.76 -1.55 24.87
N LYS A 366 -2.79 -2.87 24.73
CA LYS A 366 -1.95 -3.59 23.76
C LYS A 366 -2.56 -3.48 22.38
N LEU A 367 -1.73 -3.36 21.34
CA LEU A 367 -2.20 -3.27 19.96
C LEU A 367 -2.53 -4.64 19.37
N VAL A 368 -3.63 -4.70 18.60
CA VAL A 368 -3.97 -5.81 17.70
C VAL A 368 -4.04 -5.24 16.28
N GLU A 369 -3.10 -5.63 15.45
CA GLU A 369 -2.93 -5.13 14.08
C GLU A 369 -2.99 -6.29 13.08
N PRO A 370 -4.16 -6.86 12.83
CA PRO A 370 -4.28 -8.08 12.05
C PRO A 370 -3.89 -7.89 10.58
N LEU A 371 -4.00 -6.67 10.03
CA LEU A 371 -3.74 -6.38 8.63
C LEU A 371 -2.30 -5.90 8.34
N LYS A 372 -1.44 -5.82 9.35
CA LYS A 372 -0.10 -5.20 9.25
C LYS A 372 0.86 -5.85 8.24
N PHE A 373 0.55 -7.03 7.74
CA PHE A 373 1.31 -7.70 6.69
C PHE A 373 0.58 -7.78 5.36
N LEU A 374 -0.58 -7.10 5.21
CA LEU A 374 -1.37 -7.10 3.98
C LEU A 374 -1.22 -5.80 3.21
N PHE A 375 -1.20 -5.92 1.89
CA PHE A 375 -1.38 -4.79 0.98
C PHE A 375 -2.87 -4.43 0.85
N LYS A 376 -3.16 -3.22 0.35
CA LYS A 376 -4.54 -2.71 0.23
C LYS A 376 -5.45 -3.60 -0.61
N ASP A 377 -4.94 -4.15 -1.71
CA ASP A 377 -5.68 -5.07 -2.56
C ASP A 377 -5.94 -6.43 -1.89
N GLU A 378 -4.98 -6.91 -1.08
CA GLU A 378 -5.16 -8.12 -0.26
C GLU A 378 -6.23 -7.91 0.81
N VAL A 379 -6.27 -6.72 1.43
CA VAL A 379 -7.31 -6.35 2.41
C VAL A 379 -8.69 -6.33 1.76
N ARG A 380 -8.83 -5.79 0.54
CA ARG A 380 -10.10 -5.83 -0.19
C ARG A 380 -10.55 -7.27 -0.47
N LYS A 381 -9.66 -8.12 -0.97
CA LYS A 381 -9.93 -9.56 -1.19
C LYS A 381 -10.32 -10.27 0.11
N LEU A 382 -9.63 -9.97 1.22
CA LEU A 382 -9.99 -10.50 2.53
C LEU A 382 -11.38 -10.02 2.98
N GLY A 383 -11.73 -8.77 2.68
CA GLY A 383 -13.06 -8.22 2.94
C GLY A 383 -14.17 -9.01 2.20
N THR A 384 -13.96 -9.33 0.92
CA THR A 384 -14.87 -10.21 0.14
C THR A 384 -15.00 -11.58 0.80
N GLU A 385 -13.89 -12.21 1.17
CA GLU A 385 -13.86 -13.51 1.83
C GLU A 385 -14.51 -13.51 3.24
N LEU A 386 -14.58 -12.34 3.87
CA LEU A 386 -15.29 -12.12 5.14
C LEU A 386 -16.77 -11.78 4.96
N ASN A 387 -17.29 -11.79 3.73
CA ASN A 387 -18.66 -11.43 3.35
C ASN A 387 -19.05 -9.98 3.68
N LEU A 388 -18.10 -9.05 3.54
CA LEU A 388 -18.44 -7.62 3.50
C LEU A 388 -19.08 -7.28 2.15
N SER A 389 -20.04 -6.35 2.17
CA SER A 389 -20.71 -5.90 0.93
C SER A 389 -19.74 -5.18 -0.01
N GLU A 390 -19.97 -5.32 -1.32
CA GLU A 390 -19.19 -4.62 -2.36
C GLU A 390 -19.15 -3.11 -2.14
N GLU A 391 -20.24 -2.52 -1.67
CA GLU A 391 -20.32 -1.10 -1.32
C GLU A 391 -19.25 -0.66 -0.30
N ILE A 392 -18.81 -1.55 0.60
CA ILE A 392 -17.74 -1.27 1.56
C ILE A 392 -16.39 -1.50 0.91
N ILE A 393 -16.24 -2.60 0.17
CA ILE A 393 -14.97 -3.06 -0.38
C ILE A 393 -14.48 -2.18 -1.51
N SER A 394 -15.38 -1.71 -2.39
CA SER A 394 -15.08 -0.84 -3.52
C SER A 394 -14.96 0.64 -3.15
N ARG A 395 -15.21 1.02 -1.89
CA ARG A 395 -15.13 2.43 -1.47
C ARG A 395 -13.82 3.08 -1.90
N HIS A 396 -13.97 4.25 -2.53
CA HIS A 396 -12.84 5.13 -2.80
C HIS A 396 -12.18 5.59 -1.50
N PRO A 397 -10.86 5.85 -1.48
CA PRO A 397 -10.18 6.40 -0.33
C PRO A 397 -10.85 7.69 0.16
N PHE A 398 -11.14 7.73 1.46
CA PHE A 398 -11.72 8.89 2.13
C PHE A 398 -10.82 9.23 3.33
N PRO A 399 -10.26 10.44 3.38
CA PRO A 399 -9.28 10.80 4.41
C PRO A 399 -9.92 10.90 5.80
N GLY A 400 -9.14 10.64 6.84
CA GLY A 400 -9.60 10.71 8.24
C GLY A 400 -10.26 12.03 8.64
N PRO A 401 -9.77 13.22 8.21
CA PRO A 401 -10.43 14.49 8.48
C PRO A 401 -11.75 14.69 7.73
N GLY A 402 -12.19 13.77 6.91
CA GLY A 402 -13.44 13.83 6.18
C GLY A 402 -13.52 15.00 5.20
N LEU A 403 -14.69 15.61 5.11
CA LEU A 403 -14.93 16.74 4.22
C LEU A 403 -14.15 18.01 4.60
N ALA A 404 -13.62 18.11 5.81
CA ALA A 404 -12.90 19.31 6.29
C ALA A 404 -11.72 19.70 5.40
N ILE A 405 -10.99 18.74 4.84
CA ILE A 405 -9.83 19.00 3.97
C ILE A 405 -10.21 19.16 2.50
N ARG A 406 -11.48 18.94 2.16
CA ARG A 406 -12.05 19.21 0.84
C ARG A 406 -12.71 20.58 0.74
N MET A 407 -12.61 21.35 1.82
CA MET A 407 -13.05 22.75 1.90
C MET A 407 -11.85 23.61 2.34
N PRO A 408 -11.03 24.13 1.42
CA PRO A 408 -10.04 25.16 1.75
C PRO A 408 -10.75 26.36 2.41
N GLY A 409 -10.06 27.06 3.32
CA GLY A 409 -10.66 28.18 4.06
C GLY A 409 -11.53 27.72 5.25
N ILE A 410 -12.38 28.61 5.74
CA ILE A 410 -13.22 28.40 6.92
C ILE A 410 -14.38 27.44 6.61
N ILE A 411 -14.63 26.52 7.55
CA ILE A 411 -15.74 25.55 7.47
C ILE A 411 -16.99 26.16 8.09
N THR A 412 -18.11 26.09 7.36
CA THR A 412 -19.44 26.44 7.86
C THR A 412 -20.41 25.28 7.61
N LYS A 413 -21.52 25.23 8.35
CA LYS A 413 -22.56 24.20 8.17
C LYS A 413 -23.16 24.26 6.76
N GLU A 414 -23.35 25.45 6.22
CA GLU A 414 -23.80 25.70 4.85
C GLU A 414 -22.85 25.01 3.84
N LYS A 415 -21.56 25.35 3.90
CA LYS A 415 -20.54 24.77 3.00
C LYS A 415 -20.45 23.25 3.11
N ILE A 416 -20.58 22.69 4.33
CA ILE A 416 -20.63 21.25 4.53
C ILE A 416 -21.81 20.63 3.79
N ASN A 417 -23.00 21.24 3.89
CA ASN A 417 -24.20 20.73 3.23
C ASN A 417 -24.06 20.80 1.71
N ILE A 418 -23.61 21.93 1.16
CA ILE A 418 -23.34 22.07 -0.27
C ILE A 418 -22.35 20.98 -0.75
N LEU A 419 -21.24 20.81 -0.04
CA LEU A 419 -20.25 19.81 -0.43
C LEU A 419 -20.76 18.37 -0.30
N LYS A 420 -21.60 18.08 0.70
CA LYS A 420 -22.24 16.74 0.85
C LYS A 420 -23.12 16.42 -0.35
N GLU A 421 -23.91 17.40 -0.81
CA GLU A 421 -24.78 17.24 -1.98
C GLU A 421 -23.94 17.08 -3.26
N ALA A 422 -22.97 17.96 -3.51
CA ALA A 422 -22.11 17.90 -4.68
C ALA A 422 -21.34 16.57 -4.77
N ASP A 423 -20.72 16.13 -3.66
CA ASP A 423 -20.01 14.84 -3.61
C ASP A 423 -20.97 13.66 -3.84
N TYR A 424 -22.18 13.73 -3.30
CA TYR A 424 -23.21 12.70 -3.47
C TYR A 424 -23.65 12.57 -4.94
N TYR A 425 -24.00 13.67 -5.60
CA TYR A 425 -24.42 13.64 -7.00
C TYR A 425 -23.30 13.18 -7.92
N PHE A 426 -22.07 13.65 -7.69
CA PHE A 426 -20.92 13.21 -8.47
C PHE A 426 -20.67 11.70 -8.33
N ILE A 427 -20.64 11.19 -7.11
CA ILE A 427 -20.43 9.74 -6.86
C ILE A 427 -21.61 8.91 -7.40
N LYS A 428 -22.84 9.40 -7.29
CA LYS A 428 -24.03 8.76 -7.85
C LYS A 428 -23.93 8.65 -9.38
N ALA A 429 -23.60 9.74 -10.06
CA ALA A 429 -23.40 9.76 -11.51
C ALA A 429 -22.29 8.78 -11.96
N LEU A 430 -21.17 8.72 -11.23
CA LEU A 430 -20.11 7.76 -11.53
C LEU A 430 -20.60 6.30 -11.46
N LYS A 431 -21.46 5.98 -10.49
CA LYS A 431 -22.05 4.63 -10.34
C LYS A 431 -23.04 4.31 -11.45
N GLU A 432 -23.95 5.23 -11.76
CA GLU A 432 -24.97 5.09 -12.82
C GLU A 432 -24.33 4.87 -14.19
N HIS A 433 -23.21 5.55 -14.48
CA HIS A 433 -22.47 5.42 -15.72
C HIS A 433 -21.41 4.31 -15.69
N LYS A 434 -21.36 3.47 -14.66
CA LYS A 434 -20.39 2.36 -14.49
C LYS A 434 -18.93 2.81 -14.58
N LEU A 435 -18.63 4.02 -14.09
CA LEU A 435 -17.30 4.63 -14.06
C LEU A 435 -16.63 4.47 -12.68
N TYR A 436 -17.42 4.24 -11.63
CA TYR A 436 -16.93 4.24 -10.25
C TYR A 436 -15.77 3.27 -10.03
N ASP A 437 -15.88 2.05 -10.53
CA ASP A 437 -14.84 1.01 -10.32
C ASP A 437 -13.61 1.18 -11.24
N LYS A 438 -13.71 2.04 -12.27
CA LYS A 438 -12.58 2.39 -13.15
C LYS A 438 -11.71 3.50 -12.57
N ILE A 439 -12.22 4.20 -11.57
CA ILE A 439 -11.57 5.34 -10.92
C ILE A 439 -11.06 4.92 -9.56
N TRP A 440 -9.78 5.17 -9.29
CA TRP A 440 -9.18 4.83 -8.00
C TRP A 440 -9.68 5.72 -6.86
N GLN A 441 -9.82 7.04 -7.14
CA GLN A 441 -10.39 8.02 -6.21
C GLN A 441 -11.12 9.11 -6.96
N ALA A 442 -12.36 9.37 -6.57
CA ALA A 442 -13.14 10.51 -7.01
C ALA A 442 -13.76 11.24 -5.83
N TYR A 443 -13.84 12.57 -5.93
CA TYR A 443 -14.51 13.40 -4.95
C TYR A 443 -14.78 14.81 -5.48
N ALA A 444 -15.75 15.49 -4.85
CA ALA A 444 -15.96 16.91 -4.97
C ALA A 444 -15.19 17.69 -3.88
N ALA A 445 -14.73 18.90 -4.20
CA ALA A 445 -14.15 19.85 -3.26
C ALA A 445 -14.82 21.23 -3.46
N LEU A 446 -15.09 21.95 -2.38
CA LEU A 446 -15.71 23.25 -2.42
C LEU A 446 -14.66 24.33 -2.18
N LEU A 447 -14.46 25.19 -3.16
CA LEU A 447 -13.50 26.29 -3.06
C LEU A 447 -14.12 27.51 -2.36
N PRO A 448 -13.33 28.33 -1.63
CA PRO A 448 -13.84 29.49 -0.89
C PRO A 448 -14.06 30.71 -1.79
N VAL A 449 -14.28 30.50 -3.07
CA VAL A 449 -14.48 31.52 -4.09
C VAL A 449 -15.89 31.38 -4.64
N LYS A 450 -16.62 32.49 -4.71
CA LYS A 450 -17.90 32.59 -5.39
C LYS A 450 -17.70 33.13 -6.79
N THR A 451 -18.41 32.59 -7.75
CA THR A 451 -18.43 33.05 -9.14
C THR A 451 -19.81 33.55 -9.50
N VAL A 452 -19.86 34.45 -10.46
CA VAL A 452 -21.12 34.90 -11.03
C VAL A 452 -21.62 33.86 -12.03
N GLY A 453 -22.82 33.37 -11.81
CA GLY A 453 -23.55 32.53 -12.75
C GLY A 453 -24.77 33.28 -13.28
N VAL A 454 -25.35 32.78 -14.35
CA VAL A 454 -26.64 33.27 -14.89
C VAL A 454 -27.59 32.08 -14.92
N MET A 455 -28.72 32.21 -14.22
CA MET A 455 -29.82 31.24 -14.26
C MET A 455 -31.09 31.96 -14.76
N GLY A 456 -31.47 31.70 -16.01
CA GLY A 456 -32.49 32.51 -16.68
C GLY A 456 -32.05 33.97 -16.76
N ASP A 457 -32.89 34.91 -16.31
CA ASP A 457 -32.61 36.35 -16.33
C ASP A 457 -31.90 36.84 -15.04
N ASN A 458 -31.60 35.98 -14.09
CA ASN A 458 -31.04 36.35 -12.80
C ASN A 458 -29.56 36.00 -12.68
N ARG A 459 -28.76 36.88 -12.06
CA ARG A 459 -27.40 36.60 -11.65
C ARG A 459 -27.39 35.77 -10.36
N THR A 460 -26.59 34.73 -10.33
CA THR A 460 -26.35 33.91 -9.14
C THR A 460 -24.91 34.07 -8.67
N TYR A 461 -24.66 33.88 -7.38
CA TYR A 461 -23.33 33.99 -6.76
C TYR A 461 -23.06 32.70 -5.98
N GLU A 462 -22.54 31.67 -6.68
CA GLU A 462 -22.39 30.35 -6.13
C GLU A 462 -20.90 29.99 -5.89
N TYR A 463 -20.66 29.06 -4.94
CA TYR A 463 -19.34 28.55 -4.68
C TYR A 463 -18.84 27.70 -5.84
N LEU A 464 -17.56 27.86 -6.16
CA LEU A 464 -16.91 27.01 -7.16
C LEU A 464 -16.71 25.58 -6.62
N CYS A 465 -17.26 24.61 -7.32
CA CYS A 465 -17.06 23.18 -7.02
C CYS A 465 -16.04 22.57 -7.97
N LEU A 466 -14.99 21.96 -7.40
CA LEU A 466 -13.96 21.23 -8.14
C LEU A 466 -14.25 19.74 -8.07
N LEU A 467 -14.28 19.07 -9.23
CA LEU A 467 -14.38 17.61 -9.33
C LEU A 467 -12.99 17.04 -9.58
N ARG A 468 -12.61 16.03 -8.79
CA ARG A 468 -11.36 15.29 -8.96
C ARG A 468 -11.64 13.82 -9.18
N ALA A 469 -11.03 13.25 -10.23
CA ALA A 469 -11.02 11.81 -10.48
C ALA A 469 -9.64 11.39 -10.96
N ILE A 470 -9.07 10.36 -10.34
CA ILE A 470 -7.77 9.82 -10.68
C ILE A 470 -7.81 8.31 -10.80
N THR A 471 -6.96 7.79 -11.69
CA THR A 471 -6.66 6.38 -11.85
C THR A 471 -5.33 6.06 -11.18
N SER A 472 -5.20 4.85 -10.66
CA SER A 472 -3.96 4.32 -10.13
C SER A 472 -4.05 2.80 -10.05
N GLU A 473 -3.03 2.10 -10.50
CA GLU A 473 -2.96 0.64 -10.36
C GLU A 473 -2.33 0.22 -9.02
N ASP A 474 -1.40 1.00 -8.53
CA ASP A 474 -0.57 0.66 -7.37
C ASP A 474 -0.78 1.57 -6.15
N GLY A 475 -1.53 2.67 -6.29
CA GLY A 475 -1.72 3.70 -5.27
C GLY A 475 -0.49 4.61 -5.06
N MET A 476 0.57 4.44 -5.85
CA MET A 476 1.81 5.23 -5.80
C MET A 476 1.94 6.16 -7.01
N THR A 477 1.54 5.68 -8.18
CA THR A 477 1.46 6.45 -9.41
C THR A 477 0.00 6.74 -9.71
N ALA A 478 -0.33 7.98 -10.05
CA ALA A 478 -1.69 8.38 -10.35
C ALA A 478 -1.71 9.26 -11.59
N ASP A 479 -2.73 9.04 -12.41
CA ASP A 479 -3.03 9.89 -13.56
C ASP A 479 -4.48 10.38 -13.45
N PHE A 480 -4.83 11.48 -14.15
CA PHE A 480 -6.22 11.93 -14.19
C PHE A 480 -7.09 10.95 -15.00
N TYR A 481 -8.36 10.85 -14.62
CA TYR A 481 -9.32 10.09 -15.38
C TYR A 481 -9.89 10.96 -16.50
N ASP A 482 -9.76 10.51 -17.74
CA ASP A 482 -10.27 11.22 -18.92
C ASP A 482 -11.77 10.96 -19.09
N PHE A 483 -12.58 11.97 -18.76
CA PHE A 483 -14.02 11.92 -18.91
C PHE A 483 -14.45 12.27 -20.33
N LYS A 484 -15.44 11.55 -20.84
CA LYS A 484 -16.12 11.96 -22.07
C LYS A 484 -16.82 13.32 -21.86
N LYS A 485 -16.79 14.18 -22.87
CA LYS A 485 -17.42 15.51 -22.86
C LYS A 485 -18.88 15.46 -22.42
N THR A 486 -19.63 14.46 -22.91
CA THR A 486 -21.06 14.27 -22.55
C THR A 486 -21.27 14.04 -21.04
N PHE A 487 -20.35 13.30 -20.37
CA PHE A 487 -20.43 13.11 -18.92
C PHE A 487 -20.16 14.42 -18.18
N ILE A 488 -19.17 15.20 -18.61
CA ILE A 488 -18.86 16.50 -17.98
C ILE A 488 -20.05 17.47 -18.16
N GLN A 489 -20.65 17.54 -19.33
CA GLN A 489 -21.83 18.37 -19.59
C GLN A 489 -23.02 18.00 -18.68
N MET A 490 -23.27 16.68 -18.53
CA MET A 490 -24.36 16.20 -17.66
C MET A 490 -24.13 16.52 -16.19
N ILE A 491 -22.90 16.42 -15.69
CA ILE A 491 -22.60 16.65 -14.27
C ILE A 491 -22.52 18.15 -13.93
N SER A 492 -22.31 19.01 -14.93
CA SER A 492 -22.30 20.47 -14.77
C SER A 492 -23.70 21.10 -14.67
N ASN A 493 -24.69 20.42 -15.23
CA ASN A 493 -26.10 20.79 -15.16
C ASN A 493 -26.77 20.20 -13.90
#